data_1ddd9f7a4703cff2bf6213faf1755e6b
#
_entry.id   1ddd9f7a4703cff2bf6213faf1755e6b
#
_cell.length_a   1.000
_cell.length_b   1.000
_cell.length_c   1.000
_cell.angle_alpha   90.00
_cell.angle_beta   90.00
_cell.angle_gamma   90.00
#
_symmetry.space_group_name_H-M   'P 1'
#
loop_
_entity.id
_entity.type
_entity.pdbx_description
1 polymer ?
#
loop_
_entity_poly.entity_id
_entity_poly.type
_entity_poly.pdbx_seq_one_letter_code
_entity_poly.pdbx_strand_id
1 'polypeptide(L)'
;MLLTNVAATAASIPSIGPIRVEFILFALTLIGVALFHKKTMYVALIGLAAVLLFKFIFDPGFNLGHHIIGTAHEEGEWRILLNLLGLLFGFAILARIFEESNVPEILPRFLPNDWKGGLVLLFMIMVLSSFLDNIAAAMIGGTIAMVVFKGKVHIGYLAAIVAASNAGGAGSVVGDTTTTLMWIDGVEPVWVLHAFVASIAAFFIFGIFGAIQQHKFQPIISEIPTGVKVDWLKIFIVFFILVGAILTNFLLDFPALGVWIAILIGSLIRKTPWNELSKAWQGTIFLMSLVTIASMMPVEELPPASWQTAFILGFVSAVFDNIPLTKLCLEQGGYDWGVLAYTVGFGGSMIWFGSSAGVALSNMYPQAKNTVSYIKSGWHVAVAYVVGFFVMLWVVGWQPHEPHKKGAEKETPAMHSNP
;
A
#
# COMPACT_ATOMS: atom_id res chain seq x y z
N MET A 1 -45.64 29.17 -33.56
CA MET A 1 -45.45 28.10 -32.56
C MET A 1 -43.93 27.95 -32.38
N LEU A 2 -43.42 28.78 -31.44
CA LEU A 2 -41.97 28.89 -31.13
C LEU A 2 -41.63 27.78 -30.16
N LEU A 3 -40.92 26.74 -30.64
CA LEU A 3 -40.26 25.80 -29.76
C LEU A 3 -38.96 26.46 -29.29
N THR A 4 -38.96 26.99 -28.11
CA THR A 4 -37.76 27.40 -27.38
C THR A 4 -36.95 26.18 -27.04
N ASN A 5 -35.87 25.97 -27.77
CA ASN A 5 -34.78 25.13 -27.36
C ASN A 5 -34.15 25.74 -26.11
N VAL A 6 -34.54 25.28 -24.95
CA VAL A 6 -33.76 25.42 -23.73
C VAL A 6 -32.64 24.38 -23.82
N ALA A 7 -31.56 24.73 -24.53
CA ALA A 7 -30.29 24.08 -24.32
C ALA A 7 -29.93 24.38 -22.86
N ALA A 8 -30.08 23.38 -22.00
CA ALA A 8 -29.48 23.43 -20.67
C ALA A 8 -27.97 23.61 -20.91
N THR A 9 -27.46 24.81 -20.64
CA THR A 9 -26.03 25.06 -20.53
C THR A 9 -25.55 24.15 -19.41
N ALA A 10 -24.89 23.06 -19.79
CA ALA A 10 -24.12 22.27 -18.85
C ALA A 10 -23.18 23.26 -18.15
N ALA A 11 -23.41 23.54 -16.89
CA ALA A 11 -22.57 24.40 -16.09
C ALA A 11 -21.15 23.79 -16.15
N SER A 12 -20.21 24.48 -16.78
CA SER A 12 -18.84 24.00 -16.88
C SER A 12 -18.29 23.91 -15.46
N ILE A 13 -17.87 22.69 -15.09
CA ILE A 13 -17.28 22.47 -13.75
C ILE A 13 -16.05 23.39 -13.60
N PRO A 14 -15.93 24.12 -12.49
CA PRO A 14 -14.88 25.11 -12.30
C PRO A 14 -13.48 24.52 -12.46
N SER A 15 -12.63 25.23 -13.25
CA SER A 15 -11.23 24.88 -13.47
C SER A 15 -10.35 26.12 -13.32
N ILE A 16 -9.09 25.93 -12.92
CA ILE A 16 -8.07 26.96 -12.86
C ILE A 16 -7.03 26.62 -13.93
N GLY A 17 -7.11 27.34 -15.07
CA GLY A 17 -6.35 26.97 -16.27
C GLY A 17 -6.79 25.60 -16.79
N PRO A 18 -5.87 24.69 -17.09
CA PRO A 18 -6.20 23.34 -17.57
C PRO A 18 -6.58 22.33 -16.46
N ILE A 19 -6.54 22.73 -15.18
CA ILE A 19 -6.70 21.82 -14.04
C ILE A 19 -8.05 22.03 -13.38
N ARG A 20 -8.85 21.00 -13.24
CA ARG A 20 -10.13 21.04 -12.51
C ARG A 20 -9.90 21.24 -11.01
N VAL A 21 -10.83 21.96 -10.37
CA VAL A 21 -10.73 22.30 -8.94
C VAL A 21 -10.71 21.05 -8.06
N GLU A 22 -11.35 19.95 -8.45
CA GLU A 22 -11.30 18.69 -7.71
C GLU A 22 -9.86 18.19 -7.51
N PHE A 23 -9.02 18.23 -8.57
CA PHE A 23 -7.61 17.82 -8.46
C PHE A 23 -6.82 18.77 -7.56
N ILE A 24 -7.16 20.05 -7.56
CA ILE A 24 -6.52 21.02 -6.67
C ILE A 24 -6.88 20.73 -5.21
N LEU A 25 -8.14 20.46 -4.92
CA LEU A 25 -8.60 20.08 -3.57
C LEU A 25 -7.96 18.77 -3.11
N PHE A 26 -7.86 17.80 -4.00
CA PHE A 26 -7.19 16.53 -3.73
C PHE A 26 -5.69 16.74 -3.46
N ALA A 27 -4.99 17.47 -4.31
CA ALA A 27 -3.57 17.79 -4.12
C ALA A 27 -3.33 18.55 -2.81
N LEU A 28 -4.16 19.53 -2.46
CA LEU A 28 -4.09 20.25 -1.19
C LEU A 28 -4.32 19.31 0.01
N THR A 29 -5.21 18.33 -0.14
CA THR A 29 -5.43 17.31 0.90
C THR A 29 -4.17 16.47 1.09
N LEU A 30 -3.55 15.97 0.00
CA LEU A 30 -2.31 15.20 0.06
C LEU A 30 -1.15 16.00 0.64
N ILE A 31 -0.99 17.27 0.23
CA ILE A 31 0.00 18.18 0.81
C ILE A 31 -0.27 18.40 2.30
N GLY A 32 -1.52 18.61 2.68
CA GLY A 32 -1.91 18.76 4.08
C GLY A 32 -1.58 17.52 4.90
N VAL A 33 -1.80 16.31 4.38
CA VAL A 33 -1.41 15.04 5.00
C VAL A 33 0.11 14.96 5.17
N ALA A 34 0.86 15.32 4.14
CA ALA A 34 2.33 15.33 4.17
C ALA A 34 2.89 16.35 5.18
N LEU A 35 2.23 17.48 5.39
CA LEU A 35 2.66 18.52 6.35
C LEU A 35 2.22 18.24 7.79
N PHE A 36 1.05 17.66 7.98
CA PHE A 36 0.42 17.47 9.30
C PHE A 36 0.34 15.99 9.72
N HIS A 37 1.48 15.28 9.69
CA HIS A 37 1.59 13.83 9.97
C HIS A 37 0.92 13.35 11.27
N LYS A 38 0.77 14.20 12.28
CA LYS A 38 0.13 13.87 13.57
C LYS A 38 -1.40 13.99 13.53
N LYS A 39 -1.96 14.55 12.44
CA LYS A 39 -3.39 14.86 12.29
C LYS A 39 -3.93 14.39 10.94
N THR A 40 -3.32 13.37 10.35
CA THR A 40 -3.64 12.89 9.00
C THR A 40 -5.11 12.55 8.81
N MET A 41 -5.75 11.89 9.80
CA MET A 41 -7.17 11.58 9.77
C MET A 41 -8.04 12.85 9.65
N TYR A 42 -7.76 13.88 10.45
CA TYR A 42 -8.56 15.11 10.39
C TYR A 42 -8.36 15.86 9.07
N VAL A 43 -7.14 15.88 8.55
CA VAL A 43 -6.84 16.49 7.24
C VAL A 43 -7.58 15.76 6.12
N ALA A 44 -7.56 14.44 6.10
CA ALA A 44 -8.27 13.64 5.11
C ALA A 44 -9.80 13.82 5.19
N LEU A 45 -10.37 13.87 6.40
CA LEU A 45 -11.80 14.13 6.59
C LEU A 45 -12.20 15.54 6.13
N ILE A 46 -11.38 16.55 6.39
CA ILE A 46 -11.62 17.92 5.90
C ILE A 46 -11.52 17.95 4.37
N GLY A 47 -10.52 17.27 3.79
CA GLY A 47 -10.39 17.13 2.34
C GLY A 47 -11.60 16.44 1.71
N LEU A 48 -12.05 15.33 2.30
CA LEU A 48 -13.26 14.62 1.86
C LEU A 48 -14.49 15.54 1.91
N ALA A 49 -14.69 16.24 3.01
CA ALA A 49 -15.78 17.19 3.14
C ALA A 49 -15.70 18.31 2.08
N ALA A 50 -14.50 18.85 1.81
CA ALA A 50 -14.31 19.88 0.81
C ALA A 50 -14.64 19.39 -0.61
N VAL A 51 -14.18 18.19 -0.99
CA VAL A 51 -14.48 17.58 -2.29
C VAL A 51 -15.95 17.27 -2.44
N LEU A 52 -16.60 16.70 -1.41
CA LEU A 52 -18.04 16.42 -1.42
C LEU A 52 -18.86 17.71 -1.57
N LEU A 53 -18.54 18.77 -0.80
CA LEU A 53 -19.21 20.07 -0.92
C LEU A 53 -19.03 20.65 -2.31
N PHE A 54 -17.82 20.56 -2.87
CA PHE A 54 -17.58 21.03 -4.24
C PHE A 54 -18.44 20.26 -5.26
N LYS A 55 -18.47 18.92 -5.17
CA LYS A 55 -19.28 18.07 -6.04
C LYS A 55 -20.76 18.39 -5.94
N PHE A 56 -21.31 18.55 -4.73
CA PHE A 56 -22.74 18.88 -4.54
C PHE A 56 -23.10 20.26 -5.09
N ILE A 57 -22.17 21.23 -5.10
CA ILE A 57 -22.46 22.60 -5.57
C ILE A 57 -22.26 22.73 -7.08
N PHE A 58 -21.22 22.12 -7.64
CA PHE A 58 -20.74 22.40 -8.99
C PHE A 58 -20.91 21.24 -9.98
N ASP A 59 -21.26 20.03 -9.50
CA ASP A 59 -21.51 18.86 -10.34
C ASP A 59 -22.97 18.38 -10.20
N PRO A 60 -23.92 18.92 -11.02
CA PRO A 60 -25.34 18.58 -10.90
C PRO A 60 -25.64 17.09 -11.17
N GLY A 61 -24.73 16.38 -11.85
CA GLY A 61 -24.85 14.95 -12.11
C GLY A 61 -24.39 14.08 -10.95
N PHE A 62 -23.67 14.63 -9.97
CA PHE A 62 -23.13 13.87 -8.86
C PHE A 62 -24.22 13.46 -7.86
N ASN A 63 -24.31 12.15 -7.62
CA ASN A 63 -25.18 11.58 -6.60
C ASN A 63 -24.33 10.64 -5.71
N LEU A 64 -24.11 11.06 -4.47
CA LEU A 64 -23.30 10.29 -3.50
C LEU A 64 -23.90 8.89 -3.25
N GLY A 65 -25.24 8.77 -3.22
CA GLY A 65 -25.90 7.46 -3.05
C GLY A 65 -25.59 6.52 -4.21
N HIS A 66 -25.65 6.99 -5.44
CA HIS A 66 -25.29 6.20 -6.62
C HIS A 66 -23.79 5.87 -6.64
N HIS A 67 -22.93 6.82 -6.28
CA HIS A 67 -21.49 6.60 -6.23
C HIS A 67 -21.10 5.53 -5.19
N ILE A 68 -21.70 5.56 -4.01
CA ILE A 68 -21.37 4.60 -2.94
C ILE A 68 -22.10 3.26 -3.13
N ILE A 69 -23.40 3.26 -3.42
CA ILE A 69 -24.23 2.05 -3.43
C ILE A 69 -24.26 1.41 -4.84
N GLY A 70 -24.08 2.23 -5.88
CA GLY A 70 -24.24 1.84 -7.28
C GLY A 70 -25.65 2.06 -7.82
N THR A 71 -25.84 1.63 -9.05
CA THR A 71 -27.12 1.63 -9.76
C THR A 71 -27.45 0.22 -10.22
N ALA A 72 -28.56 0.02 -10.93
CA ALA A 72 -28.91 -1.29 -11.51
C ALA A 72 -27.92 -1.79 -12.57
N HIS A 73 -27.06 -0.88 -13.10
CA HIS A 73 -26.12 -1.17 -14.20
C HIS A 73 -24.64 -0.94 -13.82
N GLU A 74 -24.37 -0.30 -12.66
CA GLU A 74 -23.02 0.01 -12.22
C GLU A 74 -22.88 -0.36 -10.75
N GLU A 75 -21.83 -1.11 -10.40
CA GLU A 75 -21.46 -1.37 -9.00
C GLU A 75 -20.92 -0.09 -8.35
N GLY A 76 -21.35 0.21 -7.13
CA GLY A 76 -20.83 1.32 -6.34
C GLY A 76 -19.61 0.94 -5.52
N GLU A 77 -18.99 1.96 -4.90
CA GLU A 77 -17.76 1.83 -4.11
C GLU A 77 -17.94 1.06 -2.79
N TRP A 78 -19.18 0.77 -2.34
CA TRP A 78 -19.46 0.17 -1.02
C TRP A 78 -18.70 -1.14 -0.79
N ARG A 79 -18.55 -1.96 -1.84
CA ARG A 79 -17.89 -3.27 -1.75
C ARG A 79 -16.39 -3.12 -1.50
N ILE A 80 -15.73 -2.21 -2.24
CA ILE A 80 -14.32 -1.87 -2.08
C ILE A 80 -14.11 -1.28 -0.67
N LEU A 81 -14.92 -0.30 -0.28
CA LEU A 81 -14.81 0.36 1.01
C LEU A 81 -15.03 -0.61 2.18
N LEU A 82 -16.02 -1.50 2.11
CA LEU A 82 -16.29 -2.47 3.17
C LEU A 82 -15.20 -3.54 3.27
N ASN A 83 -14.71 -4.04 2.12
CA ASN A 83 -13.55 -4.94 2.11
C ASN A 83 -12.31 -4.25 2.69
N LEU A 84 -12.00 -3.04 2.25
CA LEU A 84 -10.85 -2.28 2.74
C LEU A 84 -10.95 -2.07 4.26
N LEU A 85 -12.10 -1.62 4.76
CA LEU A 85 -12.35 -1.46 6.20
C LEU A 85 -12.10 -2.76 6.97
N GLY A 86 -12.68 -3.86 6.49
CA GLY A 86 -12.57 -5.17 7.13
C GLY A 86 -11.13 -5.72 7.11
N LEU A 87 -10.42 -5.55 5.98
CA LEU A 87 -9.04 -6.01 5.85
C LEU A 87 -8.07 -5.18 6.69
N LEU A 88 -8.19 -3.85 6.72
CA LEU A 88 -7.34 -3.00 7.55
C LEU A 88 -7.43 -3.38 9.04
N PHE A 89 -8.63 -3.57 9.55
CA PHE A 89 -8.80 -4.03 10.94
C PHE A 89 -8.36 -5.48 11.14
N GLY A 90 -8.68 -6.36 10.21
CA GLY A 90 -8.31 -7.78 10.29
C GLY A 90 -6.80 -8.00 10.25
N PHE A 91 -6.10 -7.28 9.38
CA PHE A 91 -4.63 -7.37 9.26
C PHE A 91 -3.90 -6.73 10.45
N ALA A 92 -4.47 -5.70 11.09
CA ALA A 92 -3.93 -5.19 12.35
C ALA A 92 -3.96 -6.26 13.46
N ILE A 93 -5.06 -7.02 13.56
CA ILE A 93 -5.17 -8.17 14.49
C ILE A 93 -4.19 -9.27 14.09
N LEU A 94 -4.12 -9.62 12.80
CA LEU A 94 -3.21 -10.66 12.28
C LEU A 94 -1.75 -10.34 12.62
N ALA A 95 -1.31 -9.11 12.33
CA ALA A 95 0.04 -8.66 12.61
C ALA A 95 0.37 -8.79 14.11
N ARG A 96 -0.55 -8.42 14.98
CA ARG A 96 -0.37 -8.55 16.43
C ARG A 96 -0.33 -10.00 16.90
N ILE A 97 -1.16 -10.89 16.35
CA ILE A 97 -1.10 -12.33 16.64
C ILE A 97 0.26 -12.90 16.22
N PHE A 98 0.78 -12.47 15.05
CA PHE A 98 2.11 -12.87 14.60
C PHE A 98 3.22 -12.36 15.52
N GLU A 99 3.19 -11.09 15.93
CA GLU A 99 4.16 -10.56 16.91
C GLU A 99 4.14 -11.39 18.20
N GLU A 100 2.97 -11.66 18.74
CA GLU A 100 2.80 -12.44 19.97
C GLU A 100 3.11 -13.94 19.83
N SER A 101 3.42 -14.42 18.63
CA SER A 101 3.87 -15.81 18.41
C SER A 101 5.30 -16.07 18.85
N ASN A 102 6.05 -15.01 19.20
CA ASN A 102 7.48 -15.01 19.52
C ASN A 102 8.39 -15.39 18.33
N VAL A 103 7.86 -15.52 17.12
CA VAL A 103 8.69 -15.72 15.91
C VAL A 103 9.66 -14.55 15.73
N PRO A 104 9.26 -13.27 15.83
CA PRO A 104 10.19 -12.15 15.71
C PRO A 104 11.37 -12.22 16.70
N GLU A 105 11.16 -12.74 17.91
CA GLU A 105 12.18 -12.82 18.96
C GLU A 105 13.27 -13.87 18.67
N ILE A 106 12.97 -14.88 17.85
CA ILE A 106 13.98 -15.88 17.48
C ILE A 106 14.75 -15.55 16.22
N LEU A 107 14.28 -14.59 15.39
CA LEU A 107 14.92 -14.21 14.13
C LEU A 107 16.39 -13.78 14.29
N PRO A 108 16.81 -13.05 15.36
CA PRO A 108 18.20 -12.70 15.59
C PRO A 108 19.18 -13.90 15.60
N ARG A 109 18.70 -15.11 15.91
CA ARG A 109 19.53 -16.34 15.94
C ARG A 109 20.08 -16.74 14.58
N PHE A 110 19.42 -16.30 13.51
CA PHE A 110 19.77 -16.64 12.14
C PHE A 110 20.67 -15.59 11.48
N LEU A 111 21.02 -14.52 12.19
CA LEU A 111 21.81 -13.41 11.64
C LEU A 111 23.31 -13.71 11.77
N PRO A 112 24.07 -13.76 10.65
CA PRO A 112 25.54 -13.75 10.70
C PRO A 112 26.10 -12.53 11.41
N ASN A 113 27.27 -12.67 12.02
CA ASN A 113 27.91 -11.58 12.78
C ASN A 113 28.66 -10.56 11.90
N ASP A 114 28.71 -10.78 10.59
CA ASP A 114 29.30 -9.87 9.62
C ASP A 114 28.24 -8.98 8.95
N TRP A 115 28.61 -8.22 7.91
CA TRP A 115 27.69 -7.37 7.16
C TRP A 115 26.51 -8.13 6.55
N LYS A 116 26.67 -9.44 6.28
CA LYS A 116 25.59 -10.29 5.75
C LYS A 116 24.45 -10.43 6.74
N GLY A 117 24.71 -10.32 8.05
CA GLY A 117 23.64 -10.36 9.05
C GLY A 117 22.64 -9.19 8.88
N GLY A 118 23.14 -8.00 8.57
CA GLY A 118 22.29 -6.87 8.21
C GLY A 118 21.49 -7.14 6.92
N LEU A 119 22.12 -7.76 5.91
CA LEU A 119 21.45 -8.15 4.67
C LEU A 119 20.36 -9.21 4.89
N VAL A 120 20.66 -10.24 5.70
CA VAL A 120 19.70 -11.31 6.05
C VAL A 120 18.52 -10.72 6.80
N LEU A 121 18.73 -9.76 7.71
CA LEU A 121 17.63 -9.10 8.40
C LEU A 121 16.73 -8.34 7.40
N LEU A 122 17.29 -7.60 6.44
CA LEU A 122 16.50 -6.93 5.40
C LEU A 122 15.74 -7.93 4.52
N PHE A 123 16.34 -9.07 4.18
CA PHE A 123 15.67 -10.14 3.45
C PHE A 123 14.50 -10.72 4.25
N MET A 124 14.71 -10.97 5.55
CA MET A 124 13.62 -11.44 6.43
C MET A 124 12.47 -10.43 6.50
N ILE A 125 12.75 -9.12 6.57
CA ILE A 125 11.73 -8.08 6.54
C ILE A 125 10.96 -8.12 5.22
N MET A 126 11.64 -8.25 4.09
CA MET A 126 11.02 -8.37 2.78
C MET A 126 10.10 -9.60 2.70
N VAL A 127 10.54 -10.75 3.20
CA VAL A 127 9.72 -11.98 3.26
C VAL A 127 8.53 -11.78 4.21
N LEU A 128 8.73 -11.23 5.40
CA LEU A 128 7.64 -10.96 6.35
C LEU A 128 6.58 -10.05 5.74
N SER A 129 7.00 -9.02 5.03
CA SER A 129 6.08 -8.07 4.39
C SER A 129 5.29 -8.67 3.23
N SER A 130 5.66 -9.83 2.71
CA SER A 130 4.86 -10.51 1.69
C SER A 130 3.58 -11.14 2.23
N PHE A 131 3.43 -11.25 3.54
CA PHE A 131 2.24 -11.81 4.20
C PHE A 131 1.79 -11.04 5.44
N LEU A 132 2.58 -10.07 5.89
CA LEU A 132 2.19 -9.06 6.88
C LEU A 132 2.16 -7.70 6.20
N ASP A 133 1.30 -6.82 6.71
CA ASP A 133 1.32 -5.42 6.29
C ASP A 133 2.72 -4.80 6.42
N ASN A 134 3.09 -3.95 5.45
CA ASN A 134 4.42 -3.34 5.36
C ASN A 134 4.78 -2.53 6.63
N ILE A 135 3.81 -1.92 7.31
CA ILE A 135 4.02 -1.21 8.58
C ILE A 135 4.48 -2.19 9.65
N ALA A 136 3.78 -3.32 9.81
CA ALA A 136 4.12 -4.35 10.79
C ALA A 136 5.51 -4.94 10.52
N ALA A 137 5.81 -5.26 9.26
CA ALA A 137 7.12 -5.80 8.87
C ALA A 137 8.25 -4.80 9.17
N ALA A 138 8.07 -3.51 8.86
CA ALA A 138 9.04 -2.47 9.17
C ALA A 138 9.25 -2.29 10.67
N MET A 139 8.19 -2.33 11.47
CA MET A 139 8.25 -2.19 12.92
C MET A 139 8.94 -3.39 13.58
N ILE A 140 8.63 -4.62 13.14
CA ILE A 140 9.32 -5.84 13.59
C ILE A 140 10.81 -5.74 13.24
N GLY A 141 11.15 -5.41 11.99
CA GLY A 141 12.52 -5.24 11.54
C GLY A 141 13.27 -4.15 12.30
N GLY A 142 12.61 -3.01 12.56
CA GLY A 142 13.14 -1.93 13.38
C GLY A 142 13.42 -2.35 14.83
N THR A 143 12.50 -3.10 15.43
CA THR A 143 12.67 -3.65 16.80
C THR A 143 13.83 -4.62 16.86
N ILE A 144 13.95 -5.53 15.90
CA ILE A 144 15.09 -6.45 15.82
C ILE A 144 16.39 -5.66 15.64
N ALA A 145 16.42 -4.68 14.74
CA ALA A 145 17.59 -3.84 14.50
C ALA A 145 18.00 -3.07 15.78
N MET A 146 17.04 -2.60 16.58
CA MET A 146 17.32 -1.94 17.87
C MET A 146 18.06 -2.88 18.83
N VAL A 147 17.66 -4.12 18.89
CA VAL A 147 18.30 -5.14 19.75
C VAL A 147 19.68 -5.51 19.24
N VAL A 148 19.77 -5.96 17.97
CA VAL A 148 21.02 -6.53 17.43
C VAL A 148 22.13 -5.50 17.19
N PHE A 149 21.77 -4.22 16.97
CA PHE A 149 22.71 -3.10 16.86
C PHE A 149 22.79 -2.24 18.13
N LYS A 150 22.21 -2.68 19.26
CA LYS A 150 22.20 -1.97 20.56
C LYS A 150 21.76 -0.50 20.44
N GLY A 151 20.67 -0.24 19.72
CA GLY A 151 20.11 1.08 19.49
C GLY A 151 20.87 1.97 18.50
N LYS A 152 22.03 1.53 17.99
CA LYS A 152 22.83 2.29 17.03
C LYS A 152 22.53 1.85 15.59
N VAL A 153 21.46 2.43 15.02
CA VAL A 153 21.04 2.12 13.66
C VAL A 153 21.32 3.30 12.75
N HIS A 154 22.05 3.05 11.65
CA HIS A 154 22.40 4.07 10.66
C HIS A 154 21.16 4.50 9.86
N ILE A 155 21.04 5.79 9.54
CA ILE A 155 19.85 6.33 8.82
C ILE A 155 19.65 5.63 7.46
N GLY A 156 20.74 5.35 6.72
CA GLY A 156 20.65 4.62 5.46
C GLY A 156 20.15 3.18 5.63
N TYR A 157 20.43 2.53 6.77
CA TYR A 157 19.88 1.22 7.07
C TYR A 157 18.40 1.29 7.47
N LEU A 158 17.97 2.36 8.14
CA LEU A 158 16.54 2.63 8.38
C LEU A 158 15.78 2.81 7.06
N ALA A 159 16.37 3.53 6.10
CA ALA A 159 15.81 3.63 4.75
C ALA A 159 15.73 2.26 4.06
N ALA A 160 16.75 1.40 4.24
CA ALA A 160 16.74 0.03 3.71
C ALA A 160 15.67 -0.86 4.37
N ILE A 161 15.37 -0.68 5.68
CA ILE A 161 14.26 -1.39 6.36
C ILE A 161 12.92 -1.01 5.73
N VAL A 162 12.68 0.29 5.51
CA VAL A 162 11.46 0.77 4.84
C VAL A 162 11.39 0.23 3.40
N ALA A 163 12.51 0.26 2.68
CA ALA A 163 12.58 -0.29 1.33
C ALA A 163 12.30 -1.79 1.29
N ALA A 164 12.84 -2.57 2.25
CA ALA A 164 12.60 -4.00 2.35
C ALA A 164 11.13 -4.33 2.63
N SER A 165 10.50 -3.59 3.54
CA SER A 165 9.07 -3.79 3.84
C SER A 165 8.19 -3.43 2.64
N ASN A 166 8.42 -2.31 1.97
CA ASN A 166 7.65 -1.93 0.80
C ASN A 166 7.92 -2.85 -0.40
N ALA A 167 9.17 -3.33 -0.59
CA ALA A 167 9.53 -4.29 -1.64
C ALA A 167 8.83 -5.64 -1.47
N GLY A 168 8.71 -6.12 -0.24
CA GLY A 168 7.99 -7.37 0.06
C GLY A 168 6.47 -7.22 -0.15
N GLY A 169 5.91 -6.10 0.27
CA GLY A 169 4.49 -5.79 0.09
C GLY A 169 4.09 -5.59 -1.36
N ALA A 170 4.94 -4.94 -2.17
CA ALA A 170 4.63 -4.60 -3.56
C ALA A 170 4.31 -5.80 -4.45
N GLY A 171 4.88 -6.98 -4.18
CA GLY A 171 4.62 -8.21 -4.95
C GLY A 171 3.53 -9.11 -4.36
N SER A 172 2.84 -8.71 -3.30
CA SER A 172 1.85 -9.54 -2.62
C SER A 172 0.55 -8.79 -2.35
N VAL A 173 -0.58 -9.38 -2.71
CA VAL A 173 -1.91 -8.77 -2.50
C VAL A 173 -2.34 -8.66 -1.04
N VAL A 174 -1.60 -9.25 -0.11
CA VAL A 174 -1.85 -9.18 1.33
C VAL A 174 -0.73 -8.49 2.11
N GLY A 175 0.36 -8.11 1.45
CA GLY A 175 1.56 -7.56 2.07
C GLY A 175 1.59 -6.02 2.13
N ASP A 176 0.75 -5.34 1.37
CA ASP A 176 0.63 -3.88 1.35
C ASP A 176 -0.82 -3.50 1.09
N THR A 177 -1.30 -2.45 1.75
CA THR A 177 -2.65 -1.91 1.53
C THR A 177 -2.86 -1.47 0.08
N THR A 178 -1.82 -1.00 -0.61
CA THR A 178 -1.81 -0.64 -2.04
C THR A 178 -2.21 -1.83 -2.91
N THR A 179 -1.53 -2.95 -2.76
CA THR A 179 -1.78 -4.17 -3.53
C THR A 179 -3.05 -4.89 -3.08
N THR A 180 -3.40 -4.77 -1.80
CA THR A 180 -4.70 -5.21 -1.29
C THR A 180 -5.84 -4.44 -1.96
N LEU A 181 -5.70 -3.13 -2.14
CA LEU A 181 -6.68 -2.30 -2.85
C LEU A 181 -6.82 -2.73 -4.31
N MET A 182 -5.70 -2.98 -5.01
CA MET A 182 -5.73 -3.53 -6.38
C MET A 182 -6.50 -4.86 -6.43
N TRP A 183 -6.26 -5.75 -5.48
CA TRP A 183 -6.90 -7.05 -5.42
C TRP A 183 -8.41 -6.97 -5.21
N ILE A 184 -8.88 -6.15 -4.27
CA ILE A 184 -10.34 -5.97 -4.02
C ILE A 184 -11.04 -5.20 -5.14
N ASP A 185 -10.30 -4.41 -5.93
CA ASP A 185 -10.81 -3.70 -7.13
C ASP A 185 -10.83 -4.61 -8.37
N GLY A 186 -10.39 -5.88 -8.25
CA GLY A 186 -10.49 -6.90 -9.28
C GLY A 186 -9.21 -7.18 -10.07
N VAL A 187 -8.07 -6.63 -9.66
CA VAL A 187 -6.77 -6.98 -10.27
C VAL A 187 -6.39 -8.41 -9.86
N GLU A 188 -6.07 -9.24 -10.82
CA GLU A 188 -5.64 -10.62 -10.55
C GLU A 188 -4.29 -10.65 -9.82
N PRO A 189 -4.14 -11.46 -8.76
CA PRO A 189 -2.90 -11.55 -7.98
C PRO A 189 -1.65 -11.85 -8.79
N VAL A 190 -1.79 -12.61 -9.90
CA VAL A 190 -0.68 -12.99 -10.77
C VAL A 190 0.04 -11.76 -11.36
N TRP A 191 -0.71 -10.70 -11.70
CA TRP A 191 -0.12 -9.47 -12.22
C TRP A 191 0.67 -8.71 -11.17
N VAL A 192 0.16 -8.68 -9.93
CA VAL A 192 0.85 -8.06 -8.80
C VAL A 192 2.16 -8.80 -8.48
N LEU A 193 2.19 -10.13 -8.61
CA LEU A 193 3.41 -10.93 -8.40
C LEU A 193 4.59 -10.50 -9.29
N HIS A 194 4.34 -9.92 -10.46
CA HIS A 194 5.40 -9.42 -11.35
C HIS A 194 6.26 -8.35 -10.67
N ALA A 195 5.72 -7.59 -9.71
CA ALA A 195 6.48 -6.60 -8.94
C ALA A 195 7.68 -7.21 -8.19
N PHE A 196 7.65 -8.52 -7.87
CA PHE A 196 8.81 -9.16 -7.25
C PHE A 196 10.05 -9.17 -8.13
N VAL A 197 9.91 -9.12 -9.46
CA VAL A 197 11.07 -9.01 -10.37
C VAL A 197 11.84 -7.72 -10.07
N ALA A 198 11.13 -6.59 -9.98
CA ALA A 198 11.72 -5.31 -9.62
C ALA A 198 12.21 -5.28 -8.17
N SER A 199 11.41 -5.79 -7.23
CA SER A 199 11.73 -5.82 -5.80
C SER A 199 12.98 -6.62 -5.49
N ILE A 200 13.18 -7.77 -6.13
CA ILE A 200 14.39 -8.60 -5.98
C ILE A 200 15.62 -7.89 -6.57
N ALA A 201 15.48 -7.29 -7.76
CA ALA A 201 16.58 -6.52 -8.35
C ALA A 201 16.96 -5.32 -7.46
N ALA A 202 15.97 -4.59 -6.94
CA ALA A 202 16.17 -3.48 -6.02
C ALA A 202 16.84 -3.94 -4.72
N PHE A 203 16.43 -5.11 -4.18
CA PHE A 203 17.00 -5.66 -2.94
C PHE A 203 18.51 -5.85 -3.01
N PHE A 204 19.05 -6.33 -4.11
CA PHE A 204 20.49 -6.48 -4.28
C PHE A 204 21.25 -5.15 -4.23
N ILE A 205 20.58 -4.04 -4.50
CA ILE A 205 21.18 -2.70 -4.40
C ILE A 205 20.98 -2.16 -2.98
N PHE A 206 19.74 -1.86 -2.59
CA PHE A 206 19.51 -1.20 -1.30
C PHE A 206 19.94 -2.09 -0.12
N GLY A 207 19.76 -3.40 -0.24
CA GLY A 207 20.09 -4.36 0.81
C GLY A 207 21.59 -4.44 1.05
N ILE A 208 22.40 -4.60 0.00
CA ILE A 208 23.86 -4.70 0.12
C ILE A 208 24.45 -3.39 0.65
N PHE A 209 24.10 -2.24 0.03
CA PHE A 209 24.65 -0.96 0.46
C PHE A 209 24.17 -0.58 1.86
N GLY A 210 22.89 -0.79 2.19
CA GLY A 210 22.37 -0.57 3.54
C GLY A 210 23.05 -1.43 4.60
N ALA A 211 23.23 -2.73 4.32
CA ALA A 211 23.90 -3.65 5.24
C ALA A 211 25.38 -3.29 5.47
N ILE A 212 26.10 -2.89 4.41
CA ILE A 212 27.51 -2.46 4.52
C ILE A 212 27.61 -1.14 5.31
N GLN A 213 26.71 -0.17 5.06
CA GLN A 213 26.66 1.08 5.83
C GLN A 213 26.42 0.81 7.32
N GLN A 214 25.47 -0.07 7.64
CA GLN A 214 25.16 -0.45 9.01
C GLN A 214 26.34 -1.13 9.69
N HIS A 215 26.97 -2.10 9.03
CA HIS A 215 28.10 -2.84 9.57
C HIS A 215 29.29 -1.91 9.89
N LYS A 216 29.59 -0.95 9.00
CA LYS A 216 30.62 0.07 9.24
C LYS A 216 30.29 1.01 10.39
N PHE A 217 29.00 1.33 10.58
CA PHE A 217 28.54 2.22 11.65
C PHE A 217 28.46 1.51 13.00
N GLN A 218 27.84 0.33 13.02
CA GLN A 218 27.71 -0.54 14.18
C GLN A 218 27.48 -1.97 13.70
N PRO A 219 28.46 -2.88 13.90
CA PRO A 219 28.30 -4.30 13.67
C PRO A 219 27.23 -4.92 14.58
N ILE A 220 26.72 -6.10 14.18
CA ILE A 220 25.82 -6.89 15.02
C ILE A 220 26.54 -7.29 16.31
N ILE A 221 25.88 -7.07 17.44
CA ILE A 221 26.30 -7.55 18.75
C ILE A 221 25.13 -8.42 19.26
N SER A 222 25.15 -9.68 18.85
CA SER A 222 24.09 -10.63 19.17
C SER A 222 24.27 -11.22 20.56
N GLU A 223 23.44 -10.80 21.53
CA GLU A 223 23.10 -11.63 22.66
C GLU A 223 21.85 -12.41 22.29
N ILE A 224 22.01 -13.70 21.98
CA ILE A 224 20.89 -14.55 21.54
C ILE A 224 19.94 -14.76 22.73
N PRO A 225 18.67 -14.36 22.63
CA PRO A 225 17.71 -14.66 23.67
C PRO A 225 17.61 -16.20 23.85
N THR A 226 17.95 -16.69 25.04
CA THR A 226 17.83 -18.11 25.37
C THR A 226 16.46 -18.40 25.98
N GLY A 227 15.83 -19.50 25.58
CA GLY A 227 14.60 -19.96 26.22
C GLY A 227 13.28 -19.50 25.60
N VAL A 228 13.31 -18.65 24.57
CA VAL A 228 12.08 -18.25 23.86
C VAL A 228 11.50 -19.43 23.11
N LYS A 229 10.22 -19.72 23.34
CA LYS A 229 9.45 -20.76 22.63
C LYS A 229 8.43 -20.11 21.70
N VAL A 230 8.41 -20.57 20.46
CA VAL A 230 7.41 -20.12 19.45
C VAL A 230 6.04 -20.70 19.80
N ASP A 231 5.01 -19.87 19.76
CA ASP A 231 3.60 -20.33 19.82
C ASP A 231 3.12 -20.69 18.41
N TRP A 232 3.33 -21.95 18.04
CA TRP A 232 2.94 -22.47 16.73
C TRP A 232 1.43 -22.39 16.45
N LEU A 233 0.62 -22.37 17.52
CA LEU A 233 -0.82 -22.25 17.34
C LEU A 233 -1.22 -20.85 16.88
N LYS A 234 -0.53 -19.80 17.35
CA LYS A 234 -0.70 -18.45 16.82
C LYS A 234 -0.28 -18.35 15.36
N ILE A 235 0.82 -18.99 14.97
CA ILE A 235 1.25 -19.06 13.55
C ILE A 235 0.19 -19.77 12.70
N PHE A 236 -0.40 -20.87 13.21
CA PHE A 236 -1.49 -21.54 12.52
C PHE A 236 -2.71 -20.62 12.34
N ILE A 237 -3.07 -19.82 13.36
CA ILE A 237 -4.17 -18.84 13.25
C ILE A 237 -3.85 -17.80 12.19
N VAL A 238 -2.63 -17.25 12.15
CA VAL A 238 -2.18 -16.32 11.11
C VAL A 238 -2.33 -16.93 9.71
N PHE A 239 -1.83 -18.15 9.52
CA PHE A 239 -1.98 -18.87 8.26
C PHE A 239 -3.45 -19.10 7.88
N PHE A 240 -4.28 -19.45 8.85
CA PHE A 240 -5.72 -19.67 8.64
C PHE A 240 -6.44 -18.37 8.23
N ILE A 241 -6.06 -17.21 8.79
CA ILE A 241 -6.59 -15.90 8.38
C ILE A 241 -6.23 -15.61 6.92
N LEU A 242 -4.98 -15.81 6.52
CA LEU A 242 -4.52 -15.58 5.14
C LEU A 242 -5.23 -16.49 4.14
N VAL A 243 -5.33 -17.78 4.46
CA VAL A 243 -6.07 -18.74 3.62
C VAL A 243 -7.55 -18.37 3.53
N GLY A 244 -8.14 -17.93 4.64
CA GLY A 244 -9.52 -17.45 4.68
C GLY A 244 -9.74 -16.27 3.72
N ALA A 245 -8.85 -15.29 3.74
CA ALA A 245 -8.89 -14.14 2.82
C ALA A 245 -8.87 -14.59 1.35
N ILE A 246 -7.90 -15.45 0.99
CA ILE A 246 -7.74 -15.95 -0.38
C ILE A 246 -8.97 -16.74 -0.84
N LEU A 247 -9.45 -17.67 -0.01
CA LEU A 247 -10.60 -18.51 -0.35
C LEU A 247 -11.88 -17.69 -0.54
N THR A 248 -12.17 -16.75 0.35
CA THR A 248 -13.39 -15.95 0.22
C THR A 248 -13.30 -14.89 -0.87
N ASN A 249 -12.10 -14.44 -1.21
CA ASN A 249 -11.94 -13.64 -2.42
C ASN A 249 -12.24 -14.46 -3.68
N PHE A 250 -11.68 -15.68 -3.77
CA PHE A 250 -11.89 -16.55 -4.93
C PHE A 250 -13.36 -16.97 -5.10
N LEU A 251 -14.07 -17.25 -4.01
CA LEU A 251 -15.43 -17.78 -4.04
C LEU A 251 -16.50 -16.69 -4.07
N LEU A 252 -16.28 -15.56 -3.40
CA LEU A 252 -17.32 -14.56 -3.10
C LEU A 252 -16.90 -13.13 -3.49
N ASP A 253 -15.66 -12.94 -3.93
CA ASP A 253 -15.06 -11.61 -4.15
C ASP A 253 -15.10 -10.72 -2.90
N PHE A 254 -15.00 -11.36 -1.73
CA PHE A 254 -15.12 -10.68 -0.44
C PHE A 254 -14.09 -11.19 0.58
N PRO A 255 -12.79 -10.80 0.43
CA PRO A 255 -11.71 -11.31 1.27
C PRO A 255 -11.85 -10.95 2.75
N ALA A 256 -12.45 -9.80 3.06
CA ALA A 256 -12.70 -9.40 4.45
C ALA A 256 -13.54 -10.43 5.22
N LEU A 257 -14.52 -11.06 4.56
CA LEU A 257 -15.37 -12.07 5.20
C LEU A 257 -14.54 -13.23 5.74
N GLY A 258 -13.61 -13.77 4.93
CA GLY A 258 -12.76 -14.90 5.33
C GLY A 258 -11.80 -14.53 6.45
N VAL A 259 -11.22 -13.33 6.41
CA VAL A 259 -10.39 -12.78 7.48
C VAL A 259 -11.16 -12.78 8.80
N TRP A 260 -12.37 -12.22 8.81
CA TRP A 260 -13.15 -12.08 10.02
C TRP A 260 -13.70 -13.44 10.54
N ILE A 261 -14.13 -14.34 9.66
CA ILE A 261 -14.51 -15.71 10.06
C ILE A 261 -13.32 -16.41 10.71
N ALA A 262 -12.12 -16.32 10.11
CA ALA A 262 -10.93 -16.96 10.65
C ALA A 262 -10.50 -16.34 11.99
N ILE A 263 -10.58 -15.02 12.16
CA ILE A 263 -10.31 -14.34 13.44
C ILE A 263 -11.29 -14.79 14.51
N LEU A 264 -12.58 -14.86 14.20
CA LEU A 264 -13.61 -15.30 15.14
C LEU A 264 -13.39 -16.77 15.58
N ILE A 265 -13.09 -17.67 14.63
CA ILE A 265 -12.75 -19.07 14.95
C ILE A 265 -11.46 -19.11 15.78
N GLY A 266 -10.42 -18.37 15.40
CA GLY A 266 -9.17 -18.28 16.15
C GLY A 266 -9.36 -17.75 17.57
N SER A 267 -10.33 -16.86 17.79
CA SER A 267 -10.65 -16.30 19.10
C SER A 267 -11.22 -17.32 20.09
N LEU A 268 -11.78 -18.42 19.60
CA LEU A 268 -12.25 -19.55 20.43
C LEU A 268 -11.08 -20.41 20.95
N ILE A 269 -9.92 -20.33 20.26
CA ILE A 269 -8.75 -21.16 20.55
C ILE A 269 -7.70 -20.39 21.35
N ARG A 270 -7.50 -19.11 21.02
CA ARG A 270 -6.53 -18.20 21.64
C ARG A 270 -7.13 -16.81 21.86
N LYS A 271 -6.67 -16.13 22.90
CA LYS A 271 -7.07 -14.75 23.18
C LYS A 271 -6.68 -13.86 22.01
N THR A 272 -7.68 -13.23 21.39
CA THR A 272 -7.49 -12.30 20.29
C THR A 272 -7.21 -10.88 20.82
N PRO A 273 -6.25 -10.16 20.24
CA PRO A 273 -5.88 -8.80 20.66
C PRO A 273 -6.86 -7.74 20.14
N TRP A 274 -8.11 -7.73 20.63
CA TRP A 274 -9.17 -6.81 20.18
C TRP A 274 -8.84 -5.33 20.36
N ASN A 275 -7.89 -5.00 21.25
CA ASN A 275 -7.41 -3.64 21.46
C ASN A 275 -6.71 -3.05 20.22
N GLU A 276 -6.27 -3.89 19.27
CA GLU A 276 -5.66 -3.40 18.03
C GLU A 276 -6.66 -2.64 17.15
N LEU A 277 -7.96 -2.95 17.23
CA LEU A 277 -9.01 -2.21 16.51
C LEU A 277 -9.02 -0.73 16.89
N SER A 278 -8.89 -0.43 18.19
CA SER A 278 -8.85 0.97 18.66
C SER A 278 -7.56 1.71 18.25
N LYS A 279 -6.47 0.99 18.05
CA LYS A 279 -5.20 1.56 17.57
C LYS A 279 -5.22 1.80 16.06
N ALA A 280 -5.82 0.88 15.31
CA ALA A 280 -5.94 0.97 13.84
C ALA A 280 -6.97 2.00 13.38
N TRP A 281 -7.92 2.41 14.26
CA TRP A 281 -9.06 3.24 13.89
C TRP A 281 -8.71 4.52 13.14
N GLN A 282 -7.74 5.30 13.64
CA GLN A 282 -7.37 6.57 13.01
C GLN A 282 -6.76 6.38 11.62
N GLY A 283 -5.88 5.37 11.48
CA GLY A 283 -5.29 5.01 10.19
C GLY A 283 -6.33 4.52 9.20
N THR A 284 -7.25 3.69 9.66
CA THR A 284 -8.33 3.15 8.81
C THR A 284 -9.25 4.27 8.28
N ILE A 285 -9.73 5.18 9.14
CA ILE A 285 -10.57 6.30 8.70
C ILE A 285 -9.80 7.25 7.77
N PHE A 286 -8.53 7.49 8.05
CA PHE A 286 -7.64 8.25 7.17
C PHE A 286 -7.62 7.66 5.75
N LEU A 287 -7.33 6.37 5.63
CA LEU A 287 -7.23 5.69 4.35
C LEU A 287 -8.58 5.61 3.61
N MET A 288 -9.64 5.28 4.32
CA MET A 288 -11.00 5.27 3.79
C MET A 288 -11.38 6.64 3.18
N SER A 289 -11.04 7.73 3.89
CA SER A 289 -11.31 9.09 3.40
C SER A 289 -10.56 9.39 2.10
N LEU A 290 -9.27 9.03 2.02
CA LEU A 290 -8.46 9.27 0.83
C LEU A 290 -8.90 8.42 -0.37
N VAL A 291 -9.24 7.15 -0.15
CA VAL A 291 -9.78 6.27 -1.20
C VAL A 291 -11.10 6.82 -1.74
N THR A 292 -11.99 7.27 -0.85
CA THR A 292 -13.28 7.87 -1.27
C THR A 292 -13.06 9.19 -2.04
N ILE A 293 -12.08 10.02 -1.67
CA ILE A 293 -11.75 11.22 -2.47
C ILE A 293 -11.25 10.79 -3.85
N ALA A 294 -10.32 9.85 -3.91
CA ALA A 294 -9.70 9.41 -5.16
C ALA A 294 -10.72 8.81 -6.14
N SER A 295 -11.71 8.03 -5.64
CA SER A 295 -12.77 7.45 -6.48
C SER A 295 -13.72 8.49 -7.10
N MET A 296 -13.73 9.73 -6.60
CA MET A 296 -14.55 10.82 -7.14
C MET A 296 -13.80 11.71 -8.15
N MET A 297 -12.53 11.41 -8.45
CA MET A 297 -11.72 12.25 -9.35
C MET A 297 -12.05 11.99 -10.82
N PRO A 298 -12.02 13.02 -11.68
CA PRO A 298 -12.24 12.90 -13.14
C PRO A 298 -10.98 12.34 -13.82
N VAL A 299 -10.76 11.05 -13.68
CA VAL A 299 -9.50 10.37 -14.08
C VAL A 299 -9.23 10.37 -15.58
N GLU A 300 -10.25 10.57 -16.40
CA GLU A 300 -10.18 10.70 -17.86
C GLU A 300 -9.39 11.94 -18.32
N GLU A 301 -9.17 12.91 -17.44
CA GLU A 301 -8.34 14.09 -17.69
C GLU A 301 -6.87 13.89 -17.28
N LEU A 302 -6.54 12.75 -16.67
CA LEU A 302 -5.16 12.44 -16.30
C LEU A 302 -4.32 12.07 -17.54
N PRO A 303 -2.98 12.23 -17.48
CA PRO A 303 -2.11 11.72 -18.51
C PRO A 303 -2.33 10.22 -18.73
N PRO A 304 -2.33 9.73 -19.99
CA PRO A 304 -2.61 8.33 -20.28
C PRO A 304 -1.64 7.38 -19.58
N ALA A 305 -2.15 6.21 -19.21
CA ALA A 305 -1.35 5.16 -18.59
C ALA A 305 -0.22 4.74 -19.54
N SER A 306 0.99 4.71 -19.03
CA SER A 306 2.20 4.31 -19.73
C SER A 306 3.29 3.94 -18.72
N TRP A 307 4.34 3.26 -19.20
CA TRP A 307 5.47 2.99 -18.32
C TRP A 307 6.17 4.28 -17.82
N GLN A 308 6.14 5.35 -18.62
CA GLN A 308 6.71 6.66 -18.24
C GLN A 308 5.91 7.30 -17.11
N THR A 309 4.58 7.30 -17.23
CA THR A 309 3.70 7.82 -16.16
C THR A 309 3.84 6.98 -14.90
N ALA A 310 3.87 5.65 -15.00
CA ALA A 310 4.10 4.75 -13.87
C ALA A 310 5.46 5.02 -13.21
N PHE A 311 6.53 5.22 -13.98
CA PHE A 311 7.86 5.57 -13.44
C PHE A 311 7.84 6.88 -12.66
N ILE A 312 7.18 7.90 -13.16
CA ILE A 312 7.06 9.21 -12.49
C ILE A 312 6.22 9.08 -11.21
N LEU A 313 5.15 8.27 -11.23
CA LEU A 313 4.29 8.04 -10.07
C LEU A 313 5.07 7.53 -8.85
N GLY A 314 6.15 6.76 -9.01
CA GLY A 314 6.98 6.36 -7.90
C GLY A 314 7.71 7.52 -7.21
N PHE A 315 8.14 8.54 -7.95
CA PHE A 315 8.68 9.76 -7.34
C PHE A 315 7.58 10.62 -6.69
N VAL A 316 6.37 10.61 -7.25
CA VAL A 316 5.20 11.25 -6.63
C VAL A 316 4.87 10.54 -5.32
N SER A 317 4.88 9.20 -5.31
CA SER A 317 4.67 8.37 -4.11
C SER A 317 5.74 8.57 -3.04
N ALA A 318 6.95 9.01 -3.39
CA ALA A 318 7.96 9.38 -2.39
C ALA A 318 7.54 10.56 -1.51
N VAL A 319 6.61 11.39 -1.99
CA VAL A 319 6.14 12.61 -1.30
C VAL A 319 4.71 12.44 -0.79
N PHE A 320 3.89 11.68 -1.50
CA PHE A 320 2.48 11.47 -1.19
C PHE A 320 2.22 10.00 -0.87
N ASP A 321 1.21 9.75 -0.05
CA ASP A 321 0.80 8.39 0.30
C ASP A 321 0.46 7.57 -0.96
N ASN A 322 0.90 6.30 -0.98
CA ASN A 322 0.76 5.39 -2.11
C ASN A 322 -0.69 4.99 -2.40
N ILE A 323 -1.55 4.91 -1.40
CA ILE A 323 -2.91 4.36 -1.52
C ILE A 323 -3.82 5.23 -2.39
N PRO A 324 -3.94 6.56 -2.18
CA PRO A 324 -4.77 7.39 -3.03
C PRO A 324 -4.26 7.48 -4.48
N LEU A 325 -2.95 7.39 -4.70
CA LEU A 325 -2.38 7.33 -6.05
C LEU A 325 -2.77 6.04 -6.76
N THR A 326 -2.74 4.92 -6.04
CA THR A 326 -3.20 3.62 -6.58
C THR A 326 -4.67 3.65 -6.95
N LYS A 327 -5.54 4.22 -6.09
CA LYS A 327 -6.98 4.31 -6.40
C LYS A 327 -7.22 5.16 -7.65
N LEU A 328 -6.52 6.29 -7.82
CA LEU A 328 -6.60 7.07 -9.07
C LEU A 328 -6.24 6.25 -10.31
N CYS A 329 -5.16 5.45 -10.22
CA CYS A 329 -4.74 4.61 -11.34
C CYS A 329 -5.72 3.46 -11.61
N LEU A 330 -6.36 2.90 -10.58
CA LEU A 330 -7.41 1.89 -10.72
C LEU A 330 -8.64 2.46 -11.42
N GLU A 331 -9.06 3.68 -11.05
CA GLU A 331 -10.16 4.37 -11.72
C GLU A 331 -9.84 4.70 -13.18
N GLN A 332 -8.59 5.07 -13.45
CA GLN A 332 -8.15 5.40 -14.81
C GLN A 332 -8.04 4.17 -15.71
N GLY A 333 -7.60 3.03 -15.18
CA GLY A 333 -7.31 1.82 -15.95
C GLY A 333 -6.06 1.89 -16.84
N GLY A 334 -5.82 0.83 -17.61
CA GLY A 334 -4.77 0.79 -18.63
C GLY A 334 -3.34 0.68 -18.12
N TYR A 335 -3.10 0.43 -16.84
CA TYR A 335 -1.76 0.22 -16.28
C TYR A 335 -1.33 -1.24 -16.34
N ASP A 336 -0.01 -1.45 -16.33
CA ASP A 336 0.58 -2.71 -15.91
C ASP A 336 0.58 -2.73 -14.38
N TRP A 337 -0.21 -3.62 -13.79
CA TRP A 337 -0.47 -3.64 -12.36
C TRP A 337 0.75 -4.06 -11.54
N GLY A 338 1.61 -4.92 -12.07
CA GLY A 338 2.87 -5.26 -11.42
C GLY A 338 3.84 -4.09 -11.41
N VAL A 339 3.95 -3.37 -12.53
CA VAL A 339 4.76 -2.15 -12.61
C VAL A 339 4.21 -1.09 -11.67
N LEU A 340 2.88 -0.87 -11.66
CA LEU A 340 2.28 0.12 -10.78
C LEU A 340 2.47 -0.25 -9.30
N ALA A 341 2.26 -1.51 -8.92
CA ALA A 341 2.46 -2.00 -7.55
C ALA A 341 3.89 -1.73 -7.07
N TYR A 342 4.89 -2.01 -7.91
CA TYR A 342 6.28 -1.69 -7.58
C TYR A 342 6.51 -0.18 -7.50
N THR A 343 6.11 0.58 -8.50
CA THR A 343 6.45 2.01 -8.57
C THR A 343 5.83 2.79 -7.42
N VAL A 344 4.54 2.57 -7.16
CA VAL A 344 3.82 3.30 -6.11
C VAL A 344 4.17 2.75 -4.72
N GLY A 345 4.22 1.42 -4.56
CA GLY A 345 4.56 0.79 -3.27
C GLY A 345 6.00 1.04 -2.86
N PHE A 346 6.98 0.67 -3.70
CA PHE A 346 8.40 0.86 -3.38
C PHE A 346 8.82 2.32 -3.40
N GLY A 347 8.23 3.15 -4.30
CA GLY A 347 8.54 4.57 -4.43
C GLY A 347 8.44 5.35 -3.13
N GLY A 348 7.46 5.03 -2.30
CA GLY A 348 7.28 5.61 -0.95
C GLY A 348 8.45 5.40 0.00
N SER A 349 9.42 4.53 -0.34
CA SER A 349 10.61 4.29 0.49
C SER A 349 11.69 5.37 0.35
N MET A 350 11.67 6.17 -0.70
CA MET A 350 12.73 7.14 -1.00
C MET A 350 12.78 8.30 -0.01
N ILE A 351 11.67 8.61 0.66
CA ILE A 351 11.59 9.64 1.71
C ILE A 351 10.89 9.02 2.93
N TRP A 352 11.31 9.37 4.15
CA TRP A 352 10.83 8.75 5.39
C TRP A 352 9.30 8.88 5.61
N PHE A 353 8.64 9.88 5.04
CA PHE A 353 7.20 10.11 5.16
C PHE A 353 6.41 9.69 3.90
N GLY A 354 7.07 9.16 2.87
CA GLY A 354 6.43 8.73 1.63
C GLY A 354 5.62 7.44 1.76
N SER A 355 5.78 6.70 2.87
CA SER A 355 4.97 5.53 3.19
C SER A 355 4.65 5.46 4.66
N SER A 356 3.53 4.81 4.99
CA SER A 356 3.11 4.57 6.38
C SER A 356 4.16 3.77 7.18
N ALA A 357 4.88 2.84 6.53
CA ALA A 357 6.00 2.10 7.13
C ALA A 357 7.16 3.03 7.51
N GLY A 358 7.50 4.00 6.65
CA GLY A 358 8.53 5.00 6.92
C GLY A 358 8.16 5.92 8.09
N VAL A 359 6.91 6.39 8.12
CA VAL A 359 6.39 7.21 9.23
C VAL A 359 6.44 6.44 10.55
N ALA A 360 5.98 5.18 10.58
CA ALA A 360 5.98 4.33 11.78
C ALA A 360 7.42 4.09 12.28
N LEU A 361 8.33 3.71 11.41
CA LEU A 361 9.73 3.47 11.75
C LEU A 361 10.42 4.75 12.24
N SER A 362 10.11 5.91 11.65
CA SER A 362 10.67 7.21 12.09
C SER A 362 10.15 7.68 13.46
N ASN A 363 9.03 7.18 13.91
CA ASN A 363 8.56 7.40 15.28
C ASN A 363 9.38 6.60 16.29
N MET A 364 9.83 5.40 15.92
CA MET A 364 10.75 4.58 16.72
C MET A 364 12.19 5.14 16.68
N TYR A 365 12.60 5.71 15.54
CA TYR A 365 13.94 6.26 15.29
C TYR A 365 13.85 7.73 14.86
N PRO A 366 13.71 8.68 15.79
CA PRO A 366 13.50 10.10 15.46
C PRO A 366 14.56 10.74 14.56
N GLN A 367 15.79 10.19 14.56
CA GLN A 367 16.87 10.64 13.66
C GLN A 367 16.53 10.45 12.16
N ALA A 368 15.65 9.50 11.82
CA ALA A 368 15.18 9.28 10.45
C ALA A 368 14.32 10.43 9.92
N LYS A 369 13.72 11.25 10.80
CA LYS A 369 12.86 12.41 10.41
C LYS A 369 13.63 13.55 9.75
N ASN A 370 14.95 13.53 9.78
CA ASN A 370 15.73 14.49 9.02
C ASN A 370 15.75 14.09 7.53
N THR A 371 14.91 14.73 6.74
CA THR A 371 14.70 14.39 5.32
C THR A 371 15.98 14.47 4.50
N VAL A 372 16.80 15.49 4.71
CA VAL A 372 18.08 15.64 3.98
C VAL A 372 19.04 14.50 4.32
N SER A 373 19.18 14.16 5.60
CA SER A 373 20.02 13.06 6.03
C SER A 373 19.49 11.71 5.56
N TYR A 374 18.16 11.53 5.54
CA TYR A 374 17.51 10.32 5.06
C TYR A 374 17.80 10.09 3.58
N ILE A 375 17.56 11.09 2.72
CA ILE A 375 17.85 11.02 1.28
C ILE A 375 19.34 10.81 1.03
N LYS A 376 20.21 11.59 1.70
CA LYS A 376 21.66 11.50 1.51
C LYS A 376 22.22 10.15 1.93
N SER A 377 21.80 9.59 3.06
CA SER A 377 22.28 8.30 3.56
C SER A 377 21.58 7.12 2.87
N GLY A 378 20.30 7.28 2.50
CA GLY A 378 19.47 6.29 1.81
C GLY A 378 19.51 6.38 0.28
N TRP A 379 20.49 7.06 -0.32
CA TRP A 379 20.60 7.23 -1.79
C TRP A 379 20.44 5.93 -2.58
N HIS A 380 20.93 4.82 -2.01
CA HIS A 380 20.85 3.49 -2.61
C HIS A 380 19.40 3.01 -2.81
N VAL A 381 18.43 3.53 -2.04
CA VAL A 381 17.02 3.21 -2.22
C VAL A 381 16.49 3.84 -3.51
N ALA A 382 16.82 5.11 -3.79
CA ALA A 382 16.42 5.76 -5.03
C ALA A 382 17.09 5.11 -6.25
N VAL A 383 18.37 4.74 -6.16
CA VAL A 383 19.06 3.98 -7.22
C VAL A 383 18.40 2.61 -7.42
N ALA A 384 18.08 1.93 -6.32
CA ALA A 384 17.40 0.64 -6.36
C ALA A 384 16.02 0.73 -7.03
N TYR A 385 15.26 1.80 -6.76
CA TYR A 385 13.99 2.07 -7.44
C TYR A 385 14.16 2.11 -8.95
N VAL A 386 15.09 2.94 -9.44
CA VAL A 386 15.34 3.12 -10.87
C VAL A 386 15.79 1.81 -11.51
N VAL A 387 16.77 1.13 -10.93
CA VAL A 387 17.30 -0.12 -11.49
C VAL A 387 16.26 -1.23 -11.46
N GLY A 388 15.53 -1.39 -10.34
CA GLY A 388 14.46 -2.38 -10.23
C GLY A 388 13.38 -2.18 -11.29
N PHE A 389 12.95 -0.92 -11.50
CA PHE A 389 11.98 -0.56 -12.52
C PHE A 389 12.44 -0.98 -13.92
N PHE A 390 13.65 -0.60 -14.33
CA PHE A 390 14.13 -0.92 -15.68
C PHE A 390 14.45 -2.42 -15.84
N VAL A 391 14.88 -3.11 -14.78
CA VAL A 391 15.03 -4.59 -14.82
C VAL A 391 13.68 -5.24 -15.05
N MET A 392 12.64 -4.82 -14.34
CA MET A 392 11.30 -5.35 -14.54
C MET A 392 10.79 -5.07 -15.96
N LEU A 393 10.95 -3.83 -16.45
CA LEU A 393 10.55 -3.46 -17.80
C LEU A 393 11.30 -4.27 -18.87
N TRP A 394 12.57 -4.63 -18.60
CA TRP A 394 13.37 -5.47 -19.50
C TRP A 394 12.96 -6.94 -19.46
N VAL A 395 12.65 -7.49 -18.29
CA VAL A 395 12.34 -8.92 -18.08
C VAL A 395 10.90 -9.25 -18.42
N VAL A 396 9.96 -8.43 -17.94
CA VAL A 396 8.51 -8.66 -18.07
C VAL A 396 7.92 -7.85 -19.23
N GLY A 397 8.46 -6.66 -19.50
CA GLY A 397 7.89 -5.69 -20.45
C GLY A 397 6.82 -4.82 -19.80
N TRP A 398 6.11 -4.07 -20.64
CA TRP A 398 4.92 -3.31 -20.25
C TRP A 398 3.68 -4.06 -20.74
N GLN A 399 2.89 -4.58 -19.81
CA GLN A 399 1.71 -5.41 -20.07
C GLN A 399 0.48 -4.79 -19.39
N PRO A 400 -0.16 -3.78 -19.99
CA PRO A 400 -1.34 -3.15 -19.42
C PRO A 400 -2.54 -4.11 -19.45
N HIS A 401 -3.31 -4.12 -18.37
CA HIS A 401 -4.52 -4.91 -18.24
C HIS A 401 -5.61 -4.04 -17.64
N GLU A 402 -6.82 -4.14 -18.19
CA GLU A 402 -7.98 -3.53 -17.54
C GLU A 402 -8.29 -4.28 -16.26
N PRO A 403 -8.62 -3.59 -15.15
CA PRO A 403 -9.12 -4.24 -13.96
C PRO A 403 -10.44 -4.91 -14.33
N HIS A 404 -10.63 -6.16 -13.96
CA HIS A 404 -11.93 -6.80 -14.08
C HIS A 404 -12.84 -6.18 -13.02
N LYS A 405 -13.53 -5.09 -13.35
CA LYS A 405 -14.69 -4.63 -12.58
C LYS A 405 -15.70 -5.77 -12.66
N LYS A 406 -15.85 -6.53 -11.60
CA LYS A 406 -16.76 -7.66 -11.51
C LYS A 406 -18.18 -7.12 -11.54
N GLY A 407 -18.84 -7.30 -12.67
CA GLY A 407 -20.15 -6.76 -13.03
C GLY A 407 -20.32 -6.51 -14.53
N ALA A 408 -19.25 -6.26 -15.25
CA ALA A 408 -19.29 -6.27 -16.70
C ALA A 408 -19.44 -7.74 -17.18
N GLU A 409 -20.63 -8.10 -17.62
CA GLU A 409 -20.84 -9.35 -18.38
C GLU A 409 -19.76 -9.46 -19.45
N LYS A 410 -19.10 -10.62 -19.51
CA LYS A 410 -18.21 -10.95 -20.60
C LYS A 410 -19.00 -10.76 -21.90
N GLU A 411 -18.77 -9.66 -22.61
CA GLU A 411 -19.16 -9.56 -24.00
C GLU A 411 -18.43 -10.69 -24.73
N THR A 412 -19.15 -11.75 -24.98
CA THR A 412 -18.68 -12.86 -25.83
C THR A 412 -18.33 -12.24 -27.19
N PRO A 413 -17.08 -12.37 -27.67
CA PRO A 413 -16.74 -11.85 -28.98
C PRO A 413 -17.73 -12.42 -29.99
N ALA A 414 -18.52 -11.56 -30.63
CA ALA A 414 -19.42 -11.94 -31.71
C ALA A 414 -18.58 -12.66 -32.78
N MET A 415 -18.81 -13.96 -32.95
CA MET A 415 -18.28 -14.70 -34.08
C MET A 415 -18.72 -13.96 -35.35
N HIS A 416 -17.78 -13.27 -35.98
CA HIS A 416 -17.99 -12.85 -37.35
C HIS A 416 -18.15 -14.10 -38.20
N SER A 417 -19.40 -14.52 -38.46
CA SER A 417 -19.75 -15.34 -39.54
C SER A 417 -19.56 -14.52 -40.82
N ASN A 418 -18.47 -14.74 -41.53
CA ASN A 418 -18.31 -14.30 -42.91
C ASN A 418 -19.23 -15.13 -43.80
N PRO A 419 -19.93 -14.52 -44.79
CA PRO A 419 -20.75 -15.19 -45.77
C PRO A 419 -19.94 -15.99 -46.78
#